data_43dada38f6bf507a1e969bc0526f2fef
#
_entry.id   43dada38f6bf507a1e969bc0526f2fef
#
_cell.length_a   1.000
_cell.length_b   1.000
_cell.length_c   1.000
_cell.angle_alpha   90.00
_cell.angle_beta   90.00
_cell.angle_gamma   90.00
#
_symmetry.space_group_name_H-M   'P 1'
#
loop_
_entity.id
_entity.type
_entity.pdbx_description
1 polymer ?
#
loop_
_entity_poly.entity_id
_entity_poly.type
_entity_poly.pdbx_seq_one_letter_code
_entity_poly.pdbx_strand_id
1 'polypeptide(L)'
;MDFSRKHVVVTGGTGALGTSVVGALIGAGATCTVPYVHDAEAERFPYRGQPQATLIKVSDLSEEAEVAKVYAGVRSLWASIHIAGGFAAAKIIDIDKTALMAQIDSNLASCFLCCRAAVKAMLPAGNGRIVNVAARPALEPRSGAGMTAYTLAKAGVAALTMALAEEVAKDGVLVNAVAPSIMDTAANRKAMPKADHTTWPKVEEVAATIVFLASPDNRVTRGAIVPVYGKS
;
A
#
# COMPACT_ATOMS: atom_id res chain seq x y z
N MET A 1 18.54 3.21 -7.53
CA MET A 1 17.67 3.94 -6.57
C MET A 1 18.42 4.04 -5.26
N ASP A 2 18.65 5.24 -4.75
CA ASP A 2 19.31 5.50 -3.46
C ASP A 2 18.29 6.10 -2.47
N PHE A 3 18.08 5.43 -1.35
CA PHE A 3 17.22 5.88 -0.26
C PHE A 3 18.01 6.27 1.00
N SER A 4 19.32 6.48 0.87
CA SER A 4 20.15 6.91 2.00
C SER A 4 19.58 8.17 2.64
N ARG A 5 19.43 8.16 3.98
CA ARG A 5 18.82 9.24 4.77
C ARG A 5 17.34 9.54 4.42
N LYS A 6 16.62 8.62 3.77
CA LYS A 6 15.19 8.74 3.50
C LYS A 6 14.40 7.94 4.52
N HIS A 7 13.37 8.57 5.09
CA HIS A 7 12.43 7.90 5.98
C HIS A 7 11.16 7.56 5.20
N VAL A 8 10.73 6.32 5.28
CA VAL A 8 9.56 5.79 4.56
C VAL A 8 8.58 5.16 5.56
N VAL A 9 7.31 5.52 5.48
CA VAL A 9 6.23 4.82 6.17
C VAL A 9 5.68 3.74 5.23
N VAL A 10 5.53 2.50 5.71
CA VAL A 10 4.98 1.38 4.91
C VAL A 10 3.86 0.71 5.69
N THR A 11 2.60 1.05 5.38
CA THR A 11 1.46 0.35 5.98
C THR A 11 1.28 -1.03 5.35
N GLY A 12 0.86 -2.02 6.13
CA GLY A 12 0.83 -3.41 5.67
C GLY A 12 2.23 -4.01 5.41
N GLY A 13 3.28 -3.37 5.96
CA GLY A 13 4.68 -3.76 5.75
C GLY A 13 5.05 -5.14 6.29
N THR A 14 4.26 -5.70 7.21
CA THR A 14 4.42 -7.06 7.75
C THR A 14 3.82 -8.16 6.89
N GLY A 15 2.97 -7.81 5.91
CA GLY A 15 2.40 -8.75 4.94
C GLY A 15 3.38 -9.18 3.85
N ALA A 16 2.98 -10.10 2.96
CA ALA A 16 3.85 -10.68 1.93
C ALA A 16 4.47 -9.59 1.01
N LEU A 17 3.63 -8.74 0.39
CA LEU A 17 4.11 -7.64 -0.45
C LEU A 17 4.89 -6.61 0.37
N GLY A 18 4.36 -6.24 1.54
CA GLY A 18 4.98 -5.25 2.40
C GLY A 18 6.37 -5.64 2.87
N THR A 19 6.58 -6.90 3.22
CA THR A 19 7.90 -7.43 3.62
C THR A 19 8.91 -7.30 2.47
N SER A 20 8.49 -7.59 1.24
CA SER A 20 9.35 -7.43 0.06
C SER A 20 9.68 -5.96 -0.20
N VAL A 21 8.70 -5.06 -0.06
CA VAL A 21 8.91 -3.60 -0.20
C VAL A 21 9.86 -3.08 0.87
N VAL A 22 9.64 -3.42 2.15
CA VAL A 22 10.50 -2.97 3.25
C VAL A 22 11.93 -3.48 3.06
N GLY A 23 12.09 -4.74 2.65
CA GLY A 23 13.41 -5.30 2.36
C GLY A 23 14.16 -4.56 1.27
N ALA A 24 13.48 -4.25 0.17
CA ALA A 24 14.07 -3.49 -0.93
C ALA A 24 14.44 -2.05 -0.52
N LEU A 25 13.60 -1.39 0.30
CA LEU A 25 13.87 -0.06 0.83
C LEU A 25 15.07 -0.04 1.78
N ILE A 26 15.14 -0.97 2.72
CA ILE A 26 16.28 -1.09 3.67
C ILE A 26 17.57 -1.41 2.90
N GLY A 27 17.50 -2.33 1.94
CA GLY A 27 18.64 -2.66 1.06
C GLY A 27 19.13 -1.47 0.24
N ALA A 28 18.26 -0.48 -0.02
CA ALA A 28 18.59 0.77 -0.71
C ALA A 28 18.95 1.92 0.25
N GLY A 29 19.07 1.66 1.57
CA GLY A 29 19.53 2.62 2.57
C GLY A 29 18.44 3.40 3.29
N ALA A 30 17.15 3.06 3.10
CA ALA A 30 16.05 3.71 3.83
C ALA A 30 15.97 3.31 5.30
N THR A 31 15.34 4.18 6.10
CA THR A 31 14.71 3.79 7.37
C THR A 31 13.20 3.68 7.17
N CYS A 32 12.58 2.68 7.77
CA CYS A 32 11.18 2.38 7.60
C CYS A 32 10.40 2.41 8.92
N THR A 33 9.25 3.09 8.94
CA THR A 33 8.23 2.91 9.98
C THR A 33 7.14 1.99 9.45
N VAL A 34 6.88 0.91 10.18
CA VAL A 34 5.97 -0.17 9.76
C VAL A 34 4.90 -0.36 10.84
N PRO A 35 3.68 0.20 10.65
CA PRO A 35 2.56 -0.11 11.53
C PRO A 35 2.09 -1.54 11.32
N TYR A 36 1.69 -2.20 12.41
CA TYR A 36 1.14 -3.54 12.43
C TYR A 36 -0.02 -3.67 13.42
N VAL A 37 -0.94 -4.61 13.16
CA VAL A 37 -2.11 -4.88 14.02
C VAL A 37 -1.89 -6.14 14.86
N HIS A 38 -1.45 -7.23 14.25
CA HIS A 38 -1.35 -8.54 14.88
C HIS A 38 0.08 -8.85 15.31
N ASP A 39 0.29 -9.16 16.58
CA ASP A 39 1.62 -9.47 17.13
C ASP A 39 2.31 -10.63 16.39
N ALA A 40 1.54 -11.65 15.98
CA ALA A 40 2.06 -12.77 15.21
C ALA A 40 2.66 -12.36 13.83
N GLU A 41 2.22 -11.26 13.23
CA GLU A 41 2.83 -10.71 12.01
C GLU A 41 4.16 -10.03 12.33
N ALA A 42 4.17 -9.22 13.39
CA ALA A 42 5.39 -8.56 13.86
C ALA A 42 6.46 -9.56 14.31
N GLU A 43 6.07 -10.68 14.92
CA GLU A 43 6.97 -11.74 15.34
C GLU A 43 7.66 -12.45 14.16
N ARG A 44 6.94 -12.63 13.05
CA ARG A 44 7.46 -13.26 11.83
C ARG A 44 8.15 -12.30 10.89
N PHE A 45 8.11 -11.00 11.18
CA PHE A 45 8.67 -9.98 10.31
C PHE A 45 10.20 -10.04 10.30
N PRO A 46 10.85 -10.31 9.14
CA PRO A 46 12.29 -10.63 9.09
C PRO A 46 13.20 -9.44 9.44
N TYR A 47 12.65 -8.22 9.42
CA TYR A 47 13.40 -7.00 9.74
C TYR A 47 13.13 -6.51 11.16
N ARG A 48 12.43 -7.29 11.99
CA ARG A 48 12.20 -6.99 13.41
C ARG A 48 13.54 -6.86 14.13
N GLY A 49 13.71 -5.76 14.87
CA GLY A 49 14.93 -5.49 15.63
C GLY A 49 16.08 -4.92 14.81
N GLN A 50 15.93 -4.75 13.51
CA GLN A 50 16.92 -4.03 12.72
C GLN A 50 16.81 -2.51 12.97
N PRO A 51 17.93 -1.78 13.08
CA PRO A 51 17.91 -0.33 13.34
C PRO A 51 17.15 0.47 12.29
N GLN A 52 17.06 -0.06 11.07
CA GLN A 52 16.35 0.59 9.96
C GLN A 52 14.84 0.35 9.97
N ALA A 53 14.31 -0.54 10.81
CA ALA A 53 12.89 -0.87 10.85
C ALA A 53 12.28 -0.57 12.22
N THR A 54 11.40 0.43 12.29
CA THR A 54 10.62 0.74 13.50
C THR A 54 9.22 0.18 13.35
N LEU A 55 8.85 -0.76 14.21
CA LEU A 55 7.51 -1.33 14.27
C LEU A 55 6.63 -0.53 15.23
N ILE A 56 5.41 -0.17 14.79
CA ILE A 56 4.43 0.55 15.61
C ILE A 56 3.13 -0.26 15.67
N LYS A 57 2.74 -0.67 16.87
CA LYS A 57 1.46 -1.36 17.08
C LYS A 57 0.32 -0.36 16.99
N VAL A 58 -0.66 -0.68 16.17
CA VAL A 58 -1.93 0.05 16.01
C VAL A 58 -3.11 -0.91 16.10
N SER A 59 -4.29 -0.40 16.40
CA SER A 59 -5.51 -1.22 16.42
C SER A 59 -6.18 -1.29 15.04
N ASP A 60 -6.32 -0.14 14.38
CA ASP A 60 -6.95 -0.03 13.07
C ASP A 60 -6.49 1.26 12.36
N LEU A 61 -6.04 1.15 11.12
CA LEU A 61 -5.64 2.31 10.32
C LEU A 61 -6.82 3.09 9.70
N SER A 62 -8.05 2.64 9.88
CA SER A 62 -9.26 3.42 9.58
C SER A 62 -9.60 4.43 10.67
N GLU A 63 -8.84 4.44 11.78
CA GLU A 63 -9.00 5.36 12.91
C GLU A 63 -7.94 6.47 12.86
N GLU A 64 -8.39 7.75 12.88
CA GLU A 64 -7.48 8.92 12.81
C GLU A 64 -6.42 8.93 13.91
N ALA A 65 -6.79 8.53 15.14
CA ALA A 65 -5.86 8.50 16.26
C ALA A 65 -4.74 7.48 16.08
N GLU A 66 -5.05 6.33 15.49
CA GLU A 66 -4.07 5.28 15.21
C GLU A 66 -3.12 5.70 14.09
N VAL A 67 -3.65 6.32 13.03
CA VAL A 67 -2.80 6.90 11.97
C VAL A 67 -1.91 8.00 12.54
N ALA A 68 -2.42 8.87 13.40
CA ALA A 68 -1.62 9.91 14.03
C ALA A 68 -0.41 9.35 14.80
N LYS A 69 -0.56 8.22 15.52
CA LYS A 69 0.56 7.54 16.20
C LYS A 69 1.67 7.13 15.23
N VAL A 70 1.31 6.65 14.03
CA VAL A 70 2.28 6.20 13.02
C VAL A 70 3.16 7.35 12.55
N TYR A 71 2.58 8.53 12.34
CA TYR A 71 3.30 9.67 11.77
C TYR A 71 3.92 10.60 12.82
N ALA A 72 3.52 10.53 14.09
CA ALA A 72 4.01 11.42 15.16
C ALA A 72 5.53 11.36 15.38
N GLY A 73 6.15 10.18 15.18
CA GLY A 73 7.60 9.98 15.33
C GLY A 73 8.42 10.29 14.08
N VAL A 74 7.79 10.63 12.97
CA VAL A 74 8.46 10.80 11.67
C VAL A 74 8.81 12.26 11.44
N ARG A 75 10.08 12.61 11.66
CA ARG A 75 10.56 14.03 11.56
C ARG A 75 10.74 14.51 10.13
N SER A 76 11.06 13.64 9.19
CA SER A 76 11.31 13.98 7.79
C SER A 76 10.83 12.83 6.91
N LEU A 77 9.57 12.89 6.53
CA LEU A 77 8.95 11.88 5.69
C LEU A 77 9.33 12.09 4.23
N TRP A 78 10.02 11.12 3.65
CA TRP A 78 10.30 11.10 2.21
C TRP A 78 9.20 10.43 1.41
N ALA A 79 8.76 9.23 1.84
CA ALA A 79 7.71 8.52 1.14
C ALA A 79 6.73 7.85 2.12
N SER A 80 5.50 7.67 1.66
CA SER A 80 4.47 6.90 2.34
C SER A 80 3.85 5.90 1.38
N ILE A 81 3.91 4.61 1.74
CA ILE A 81 3.50 3.50 0.90
C ILE A 81 2.34 2.78 1.60
N HIS A 82 1.18 2.73 0.95
CA HIS A 82 -0.06 2.26 1.56
C HIS A 82 -0.46 0.91 0.98
N ILE A 83 0.04 -0.18 1.62
CA ILE A 83 -0.24 -1.57 1.23
C ILE A 83 -1.34 -2.20 2.11
N ALA A 84 -1.55 -1.64 3.32
CA ALA A 84 -2.57 -2.14 4.22
C ALA A 84 -3.93 -2.27 3.52
N GLY A 85 -4.61 -3.37 3.78
CA GLY A 85 -5.91 -3.68 3.21
C GLY A 85 -6.24 -5.15 3.36
N GLY A 86 -7.51 -5.48 3.12
CA GLY A 86 -8.04 -6.83 3.19
C GLY A 86 -8.72 -7.22 1.88
N PHE A 87 -8.89 -8.51 1.70
CA PHE A 87 -9.63 -9.08 0.57
C PHE A 87 -10.74 -9.99 1.08
N ALA A 88 -11.96 -9.77 0.59
CA ALA A 88 -13.06 -10.71 0.72
C ALA A 88 -13.84 -10.79 -0.60
N ALA A 89 -14.15 -12.02 -1.01
CA ALA A 89 -14.99 -12.29 -2.16
C ALA A 89 -16.32 -12.86 -1.67
N ALA A 90 -17.42 -12.25 -2.10
CA ALA A 90 -18.77 -12.73 -1.86
C ALA A 90 -19.71 -12.15 -2.93
N LYS A 91 -20.81 -12.88 -3.23
CA LYS A 91 -21.85 -12.36 -4.10
C LYS A 91 -22.57 -11.20 -3.42
N ILE A 92 -23.07 -10.24 -4.19
CA ILE A 92 -23.73 -9.05 -3.65
C ILE A 92 -24.91 -9.37 -2.73
N ILE A 93 -25.62 -10.46 -2.98
CA ILE A 93 -26.76 -10.90 -2.15
C ILE A 93 -26.33 -11.43 -0.76
N ASP A 94 -25.05 -11.80 -0.61
CA ASP A 94 -24.48 -12.36 0.62
C ASP A 94 -23.68 -11.29 1.42
N ILE A 95 -23.65 -10.02 0.94
CA ILE A 95 -22.95 -8.92 1.58
C ILE A 95 -23.93 -7.99 2.25
N ASP A 96 -23.83 -7.85 3.56
CA ASP A 96 -24.54 -6.82 4.32
C ASP A 96 -23.74 -5.51 4.38
N LYS A 97 -24.32 -4.49 4.99
CA LYS A 97 -23.66 -3.19 5.19
C LYS A 97 -22.36 -3.32 6.01
N THR A 98 -22.33 -4.21 6.98
CA THR A 98 -21.15 -4.42 7.85
C THR A 98 -19.97 -4.94 7.03
N ALA A 99 -20.20 -5.97 6.22
CA ALA A 99 -19.19 -6.53 5.34
C ALA A 99 -18.72 -5.53 4.27
N LEU A 100 -19.64 -4.72 3.72
CA LEU A 100 -19.28 -3.63 2.80
C LEU A 100 -18.36 -2.62 3.49
N MET A 101 -18.74 -2.11 4.67
CA MET A 101 -17.97 -1.12 5.41
C MET A 101 -16.60 -1.65 5.81
N ALA A 102 -16.49 -2.93 6.22
CA ALA A 102 -15.21 -3.55 6.52
C ALA A 102 -14.23 -3.53 5.32
N GLN A 103 -14.73 -3.69 4.08
CA GLN A 103 -13.89 -3.54 2.89
C GLN A 103 -13.52 -2.07 2.61
N ILE A 104 -14.43 -1.14 2.85
CA ILE A 104 -14.16 0.29 2.73
C ILE A 104 -13.15 0.75 3.78
N ASP A 105 -13.36 0.40 5.03
CA ASP A 105 -12.51 0.83 6.13
C ASP A 105 -11.08 0.29 5.98
N SER A 106 -10.93 -1.01 5.74
CA SER A 106 -9.62 -1.63 5.64
C SER A 106 -8.82 -1.22 4.40
N ASN A 107 -9.48 -0.88 3.27
CA ASN A 107 -8.80 -0.58 2.01
C ASN A 107 -8.80 0.90 1.63
N LEU A 108 -9.94 1.59 1.78
CA LEU A 108 -10.10 2.97 1.29
C LEU A 108 -9.92 4.00 2.41
N ALA A 109 -10.62 3.86 3.54
CA ALA A 109 -10.54 4.82 4.63
C ALA A 109 -9.12 4.84 5.24
N SER A 110 -8.53 3.67 5.49
CA SER A 110 -7.14 3.55 5.95
C SER A 110 -6.15 4.22 4.99
N CYS A 111 -6.31 3.99 3.67
CA CYS A 111 -5.47 4.62 2.65
C CYS A 111 -5.65 6.14 2.64
N PHE A 112 -6.90 6.63 2.69
CA PHE A 112 -7.21 8.06 2.71
C PHE A 112 -6.59 8.76 3.93
N LEU A 113 -6.76 8.20 5.12
CA LEU A 113 -6.22 8.78 6.35
C LEU A 113 -4.68 8.79 6.35
N CYS A 114 -4.05 7.73 5.85
CA CYS A 114 -2.59 7.68 5.69
C CYS A 114 -2.11 8.67 4.63
N CYS A 115 -2.81 8.84 3.49
CA CYS A 115 -2.51 9.88 2.51
C CYS A 115 -2.57 11.28 3.14
N ARG A 116 -3.64 11.58 3.88
CA ARG A 116 -3.83 12.86 4.57
C ARG A 116 -2.69 13.15 5.56
N ALA A 117 -2.30 12.17 6.37
CA ALA A 117 -1.21 12.30 7.32
C ALA A 117 0.15 12.48 6.61
N ALA A 118 0.40 11.72 5.55
CA ALA A 118 1.61 11.81 4.74
C ALA A 118 1.75 13.19 4.09
N VAL A 119 0.69 13.70 3.45
CA VAL A 119 0.70 15.05 2.85
C VAL A 119 1.04 16.10 3.90
N LYS A 120 0.36 16.09 5.07
CA LYS A 120 0.67 17.02 6.16
C LYS A 120 2.13 17.00 6.58
N ALA A 121 2.75 15.81 6.60
CA ALA A 121 4.16 15.66 6.97
C ALA A 121 5.13 16.09 5.85
N MET A 122 4.72 16.02 4.58
CA MET A 122 5.54 16.34 3.40
C MET A 122 5.50 17.82 3.00
N LEU A 123 4.36 18.49 3.20
CA LEU A 123 4.17 19.90 2.82
C LEU A 123 5.30 20.83 3.28
N PRO A 124 5.79 20.78 4.53
CA PRO A 124 6.86 21.67 4.97
C PRO A 124 8.18 21.51 4.22
N ALA A 125 8.43 20.31 3.68
CA ALA A 125 9.64 20.00 2.90
C ALA A 125 9.49 20.31 1.41
N GLY A 126 8.27 20.56 0.92
CA GLY A 126 7.98 20.83 -0.49
C GLY A 126 8.34 19.65 -1.43
N ASN A 127 8.38 18.45 -0.91
CA ASN A 127 8.65 17.24 -1.70
C ASN A 127 8.15 16.00 -0.96
N GLY A 128 7.83 14.96 -1.71
CA GLY A 128 7.42 13.66 -1.16
C GLY A 128 6.95 12.69 -2.23
N ARG A 129 6.76 11.44 -1.81
CA ARG A 129 6.23 10.36 -2.66
C ARG A 129 5.15 9.59 -1.91
N ILE A 130 3.99 9.45 -2.52
CA ILE A 130 2.92 8.59 -2.00
C ILE A 130 2.68 7.49 -3.03
N VAL A 131 2.69 6.24 -2.57
CA VAL A 131 2.38 5.08 -3.42
C VAL A 131 1.28 4.26 -2.78
N ASN A 132 0.12 4.23 -3.42
CA ASN A 132 -1.03 3.45 -3.00
C ASN A 132 -1.06 2.08 -3.69
N VAL A 133 -1.76 1.13 -3.10
CA VAL A 133 -2.00 -0.18 -3.72
C VAL A 133 -3.48 -0.34 -4.01
N ALA A 134 -3.84 -0.14 -5.29
CA ALA A 134 -5.13 -0.48 -5.85
C ALA A 134 -5.20 -2.00 -6.15
N ALA A 135 -5.91 -2.40 -7.18
CA ALA A 135 -5.95 -3.76 -7.67
C ALA A 135 -6.47 -3.78 -9.11
N ARG A 136 -6.24 -4.86 -9.85
CA ARG A 136 -6.76 -5.01 -11.22
C ARG A 136 -8.25 -4.63 -11.38
N PRO A 137 -9.19 -5.07 -10.51
CA PRO A 137 -10.60 -4.69 -10.64
C PRO A 137 -10.87 -3.19 -10.45
N ALA A 138 -9.93 -2.40 -9.95
CA ALA A 138 -10.06 -0.93 -9.95
C ALA A 138 -9.93 -0.33 -11.36
N LEU A 139 -9.14 -0.95 -12.24
CA LEU A 139 -8.95 -0.56 -13.65
C LEU A 139 -9.86 -1.32 -14.60
N GLU A 140 -10.17 -2.55 -14.27
CA GLU A 140 -11.01 -3.47 -15.04
C GLU A 140 -12.20 -3.95 -14.18
N PRO A 141 -13.23 -3.10 -13.92
CA PRO A 141 -14.27 -3.44 -12.94
C PRO A 141 -15.05 -4.72 -13.24
N ARG A 142 -15.12 -5.14 -14.50
CA ARG A 142 -15.77 -6.42 -14.90
C ARG A 142 -15.04 -7.64 -14.32
N SER A 143 -13.74 -7.55 -14.08
CA SER A 143 -12.97 -8.60 -13.42
C SER A 143 -13.31 -8.76 -11.94
N GLY A 144 -14.05 -7.80 -11.37
CA GLY A 144 -14.50 -7.76 -9.97
C GLY A 144 -15.81 -8.50 -9.70
N ALA A 145 -16.32 -9.29 -10.66
CA ALA A 145 -17.51 -10.11 -10.45
C ALA A 145 -17.32 -11.06 -9.26
N GLY A 146 -18.27 -11.06 -8.30
CA GLY A 146 -18.16 -11.86 -7.07
C GLY A 146 -17.25 -11.25 -5.98
N MET A 147 -16.77 -10.02 -6.17
CA MET A 147 -16.00 -9.24 -5.18
C MET A 147 -16.33 -7.74 -5.26
N THR A 148 -17.62 -7.41 -5.38
CA THR A 148 -18.10 -6.04 -5.66
C THR A 148 -17.67 -5.04 -4.59
N ALA A 149 -17.75 -5.38 -3.29
CA ALA A 149 -17.34 -4.50 -2.19
C ALA A 149 -15.83 -4.19 -2.23
N TYR A 150 -15.01 -5.20 -2.48
CA TYR A 150 -13.56 -5.02 -2.66
C TYR A 150 -13.25 -4.17 -3.89
N THR A 151 -13.90 -4.44 -5.01
CA THR A 151 -13.74 -3.67 -6.26
C THR A 151 -14.06 -2.19 -6.04
N LEU A 152 -15.17 -1.90 -5.35
CA LEU A 152 -15.58 -0.54 -5.01
C LEU A 152 -14.52 0.17 -4.16
N ALA A 153 -14.01 -0.49 -3.11
CA ALA A 153 -12.99 0.09 -2.26
C ALA A 153 -11.68 0.36 -3.04
N LYS A 154 -11.24 -0.57 -3.87
CA LYS A 154 -10.00 -0.43 -4.67
C LYS A 154 -10.15 0.56 -5.83
N ALA A 155 -11.35 0.69 -6.42
CA ALA A 155 -11.65 1.78 -7.36
C ALA A 155 -11.60 3.15 -6.67
N GLY A 156 -12.08 3.24 -5.42
CA GLY A 156 -11.93 4.42 -4.58
C GLY A 156 -10.47 4.80 -4.35
N VAL A 157 -9.58 3.83 -4.10
CA VAL A 157 -8.13 4.06 -3.96
C VAL A 157 -7.54 4.62 -5.26
N ALA A 158 -7.95 4.11 -6.43
CA ALA A 158 -7.49 4.63 -7.72
C ALA A 158 -7.97 6.08 -7.93
N ALA A 159 -9.25 6.37 -7.68
CA ALA A 159 -9.81 7.71 -7.77
C ALA A 159 -9.13 8.69 -6.79
N LEU A 160 -8.93 8.28 -5.53
CA LEU A 160 -8.19 9.05 -4.52
C LEU A 160 -6.78 9.39 -5.02
N THR A 161 -6.07 8.42 -5.58
CA THR A 161 -4.70 8.61 -6.07
C THR A 161 -4.63 9.68 -7.16
N MET A 162 -5.53 9.64 -8.14
CA MET A 162 -5.55 10.60 -9.25
C MET A 162 -5.93 12.00 -8.78
N ALA A 163 -6.98 12.11 -7.96
CA ALA A 163 -7.44 13.40 -7.44
C ALA A 163 -6.39 14.05 -6.55
N LEU A 164 -5.80 13.28 -5.61
CA LEU A 164 -4.78 13.79 -4.71
C LEU A 164 -3.50 14.19 -5.46
N ALA A 165 -3.12 13.46 -6.52
CA ALA A 165 -1.96 13.81 -7.33
C ALA A 165 -2.06 15.19 -7.96
N GLU A 166 -3.25 15.61 -8.38
CA GLU A 166 -3.50 16.96 -8.91
C GLU A 166 -3.55 18.00 -7.78
N GLU A 167 -4.18 17.67 -6.65
CA GLU A 167 -4.31 18.56 -5.51
C GLU A 167 -2.95 19.02 -4.97
N VAL A 168 -1.98 18.08 -4.82
CA VAL A 168 -0.66 18.34 -4.23
C VAL A 168 0.47 18.53 -5.26
N ALA A 169 0.14 18.65 -6.54
CA ALA A 169 1.13 18.75 -7.62
C ALA A 169 2.09 19.93 -7.43
N LYS A 170 1.56 21.09 -7.00
CA LYS A 170 2.35 22.31 -6.78
C LYS A 170 3.21 22.26 -5.51
N ASP A 171 2.92 21.32 -4.62
CA ASP A 171 3.64 21.13 -3.37
C ASP A 171 4.82 20.15 -3.51
N GLY A 172 5.11 19.70 -4.73
CA GLY A 172 6.22 18.80 -5.02
C GLY A 172 6.00 17.35 -4.56
N VAL A 173 4.77 16.98 -4.17
CA VAL A 173 4.41 15.63 -3.77
C VAL A 173 3.89 14.84 -4.98
N LEU A 174 4.52 13.72 -5.30
CA LEU A 174 4.08 12.83 -6.39
C LEU A 174 3.29 11.66 -5.81
N VAL A 175 2.03 11.55 -6.22
CA VAL A 175 1.12 10.49 -5.76
C VAL A 175 0.82 9.54 -6.92
N ASN A 176 1.05 8.25 -6.71
CA ASN A 176 0.81 7.19 -7.69
C ASN A 176 0.23 5.95 -7.01
N ALA A 177 -0.23 5.01 -7.80
CA ALA A 177 -0.60 3.68 -7.32
C ALA A 177 -0.10 2.57 -8.24
N VAL A 178 0.05 1.38 -7.68
CA VAL A 178 0.12 0.14 -8.44
C VAL A 178 -1.23 -0.58 -8.39
N ALA A 179 -1.58 -1.30 -9.44
CA ALA A 179 -2.76 -2.15 -9.52
C ALA A 179 -2.31 -3.59 -9.83
N PRO A 180 -1.96 -4.40 -8.82
CA PRO A 180 -1.58 -5.79 -9.04
C PRO A 180 -2.77 -6.64 -9.49
N SER A 181 -2.49 -7.69 -10.27
CA SER A 181 -3.36 -8.86 -10.40
C SER A 181 -3.18 -9.78 -9.17
N ILE A 182 -3.55 -11.05 -9.29
CA ILE A 182 -3.32 -12.03 -8.24
C ILE A 182 -1.82 -12.27 -8.10
N MET A 183 -1.25 -11.87 -6.97
CA MET A 183 0.18 -12.04 -6.70
C MET A 183 0.52 -13.46 -6.27
N ASP A 184 1.70 -13.93 -6.63
CA ASP A 184 2.23 -15.22 -6.20
C ASP A 184 2.63 -15.17 -4.71
N THR A 185 1.71 -15.58 -3.86
CA THR A 185 1.88 -15.68 -2.42
C THR A 185 1.45 -17.05 -1.91
N ALA A 186 2.00 -17.50 -0.78
CA ALA A 186 1.61 -18.77 -0.17
C ALA A 186 0.09 -18.83 0.12
N ALA A 187 -0.52 -17.72 0.53
CA ALA A 187 -1.95 -17.60 0.79
C ALA A 187 -2.77 -17.79 -0.49
N ASN A 188 -2.39 -17.12 -1.59
CA ASN A 188 -3.09 -17.24 -2.87
C ASN A 188 -2.92 -18.63 -3.49
N ARG A 189 -1.72 -19.23 -3.42
CA ARG A 189 -1.49 -20.62 -3.85
C ARG A 189 -2.37 -21.60 -3.09
N LYS A 190 -2.51 -21.41 -1.76
CA LYS A 190 -3.40 -22.23 -0.93
C LYS A 190 -4.87 -22.05 -1.28
N ALA A 191 -5.31 -20.83 -1.56
CA ALA A 191 -6.69 -20.53 -1.93
C ALA A 191 -7.05 -21.02 -3.35
N MET A 192 -6.08 -21.04 -4.26
CA MET A 192 -6.26 -21.41 -5.67
C MET A 192 -5.24 -22.45 -6.12
N PRO A 193 -5.30 -23.70 -5.57
CA PRO A 193 -4.25 -24.71 -5.80
C PRO A 193 -4.21 -25.27 -7.22
N LYS A 194 -5.29 -25.03 -8.01
CA LYS A 194 -5.39 -25.50 -9.41
C LYS A 194 -5.06 -24.41 -10.44
N ALA A 195 -4.78 -23.17 -9.99
CA ALA A 195 -4.43 -22.09 -10.90
C ALA A 195 -3.00 -22.24 -11.44
N ASP A 196 -2.75 -21.71 -12.61
CA ASP A 196 -1.37 -21.60 -13.13
C ASP A 196 -0.65 -20.44 -12.45
N HIS A 197 0.06 -20.75 -11.36
CA HIS A 197 0.79 -19.75 -10.57
C HIS A 197 1.97 -19.12 -11.33
N THR A 198 2.41 -19.71 -12.45
CA THR A 198 3.53 -19.18 -13.26
C THR A 198 3.15 -17.90 -14.02
N THR A 199 1.85 -17.63 -14.12
CA THR A 199 1.33 -16.40 -14.74
C THR A 199 1.24 -15.23 -13.77
N TRP A 200 1.30 -15.49 -12.46
CA TRP A 200 1.14 -14.47 -11.44
C TRP A 200 2.41 -13.65 -11.24
N PRO A 201 2.30 -12.34 -11.04
CA PRO A 201 3.46 -11.54 -10.67
C PRO A 201 3.97 -11.95 -9.28
N LYS A 202 5.29 -12.05 -9.15
CA LYS A 202 5.93 -12.26 -7.86
C LYS A 202 5.82 -10.99 -7.01
N VAL A 203 5.79 -11.15 -5.69
CA VAL A 203 5.73 -9.98 -4.77
C VAL A 203 6.93 -9.05 -4.95
N GLU A 204 8.12 -9.58 -5.29
CA GLU A 204 9.33 -8.82 -5.56
C GLU A 204 9.20 -7.95 -6.83
N GLU A 205 8.49 -8.44 -7.86
CA GLU A 205 8.25 -7.70 -9.11
C GLU A 205 7.29 -6.53 -8.86
N VAL A 206 6.24 -6.76 -8.07
CA VAL A 206 5.32 -5.68 -7.63
C VAL A 206 6.05 -4.69 -6.74
N ALA A 207 6.87 -5.16 -5.79
CA ALA A 207 7.66 -4.34 -4.91
C ALA A 207 8.65 -3.44 -5.67
N ALA A 208 9.29 -3.94 -6.73
CA ALA A 208 10.19 -3.15 -7.55
C ALA A 208 9.50 -1.93 -8.18
N THR A 209 8.27 -2.09 -8.66
CA THR A 209 7.47 -0.98 -9.20
C THR A 209 7.12 0.03 -8.11
N ILE A 210 6.68 -0.43 -6.92
CA ILE A 210 6.38 0.43 -5.77
C ILE A 210 7.61 1.23 -5.37
N VAL A 211 8.76 0.58 -5.23
CA VAL A 211 10.02 1.21 -4.81
C VAL A 211 10.48 2.23 -5.85
N PHE A 212 10.34 1.95 -7.15
CA PHE A 212 10.62 2.95 -8.20
C PHE A 212 9.72 4.19 -8.05
N LEU A 213 8.41 4.01 -7.90
CA LEU A 213 7.47 5.13 -7.75
C LEU A 213 7.74 5.97 -6.49
N ALA A 214 8.24 5.34 -5.43
CA ALA A 214 8.63 5.98 -4.17
C ALA A 214 10.04 6.58 -4.20
N SER A 215 10.86 6.28 -5.22
CA SER A 215 12.27 6.64 -5.25
C SER A 215 12.51 8.11 -5.63
N PRO A 216 13.70 8.65 -5.32
CA PRO A 216 14.14 9.94 -5.84
C PRO A 216 14.27 9.98 -7.37
N ASP A 217 14.39 8.80 -8.03
CA ASP A 217 14.49 8.69 -9.48
C ASP A 217 13.17 8.97 -10.19
N ASN A 218 12.04 8.78 -9.50
CA ASN A 218 10.74 9.27 -9.96
C ASN A 218 10.65 10.79 -9.75
N ARG A 219 10.82 11.55 -10.82
CA ARG A 219 10.82 13.03 -10.79
C ARG A 219 9.56 13.65 -11.36
N VAL A 220 8.80 12.90 -12.17
CA VAL A 220 7.71 13.47 -12.97
C VAL A 220 6.44 12.64 -13.01
N THR A 221 6.52 11.33 -12.69
CA THR A 221 5.33 10.46 -12.72
C THR A 221 4.42 10.77 -11.55
N ARG A 222 3.20 11.22 -11.84
CA ARG A 222 2.14 11.48 -10.87
C ARG A 222 0.78 11.09 -11.44
N GLY A 223 -0.16 10.76 -10.59
CA GLY A 223 -1.52 10.35 -10.97
C GLY A 223 -1.60 9.01 -11.71
N ALA A 224 -0.51 8.29 -11.82
CA ALA A 224 -0.48 7.02 -12.52
C ALA A 224 -1.05 5.90 -11.64
N ILE A 225 -1.88 5.04 -12.26
CA ILE A 225 -2.28 3.75 -11.70
C ILE A 225 -1.60 2.70 -12.58
N VAL A 226 -0.51 2.14 -12.09
CA VAL A 226 0.37 1.26 -12.87
C VAL A 226 -0.10 -0.20 -12.77
N PRO A 227 -0.58 -0.82 -13.87
CA PRO A 227 -0.90 -2.24 -13.88
C PRO A 227 0.37 -3.08 -13.65
N VAL A 228 0.30 -4.06 -12.73
CA VAL A 228 1.38 -5.03 -12.49
C VAL A 228 0.76 -6.41 -12.49
N TYR A 229 0.51 -6.94 -13.68
CA TYR A 229 -0.33 -8.14 -13.87
C TYR A 229 0.47 -9.43 -14.08
N GLY A 230 1.78 -9.35 -14.33
CA GLY A 230 2.57 -10.50 -14.78
C GLY A 230 2.09 -10.96 -16.17
N LYS A 231 1.74 -12.23 -16.27
CA LYS A 231 1.18 -12.84 -17.49
C LYS A 231 -0.31 -13.21 -17.33
N SER A 232 -0.95 -12.76 -16.24
CA SER A 232 -2.37 -13.08 -15.94
C SER A 232 -3.33 -12.01 -16.44
#